data_740ff295ddb20598133d90ef1b6bf0be
#
_entry.id   740ff295ddb20598133d90ef1b6bf0be
#
_cell.length_a   1.000
_cell.length_b   1.000
_cell.length_c   1.000
_cell.angle_alpha   90.00
_cell.angle_beta   90.00
_cell.angle_gamma   90.00
#
_symmetry.space_group_name_H-M   'P 1'
#
loop_
_entity.id
_entity.type
_entity.pdbx_description
1 polymer ?
#
loop_
_entity_poly.entity_id
_entity_poly.type
_entity_poly.pdbx_seq_one_letter_code
_entity_poly.pdbx_strand_id
1 'polypeptide(L)'
;MKYIIDGRFLYGQVLGVQRYAREITDQLDKMIKDKPYDVEIAVPQIDSEGTSAEINSYKTKYDNIKIVILKGVSGRKWEQLTFQHYVNRQKAKPVYLCNEVSLLMKNGIVTVHDIAFKTHPGFFTEPGDWHEILFRKLMYLKAFKKADAIMTVSQYSKREILDNYSLKNTDIVVAGNGWQHFNIDNVDEIIFDRYASRIKRGRYYFYLASLAPNKNLKWILENAKMHPEVTDVIAGCSLGDRSGIEKLPNVVLIGYAKDAEARALMKYCKAFVFPSTYEGFGIPPMEALCMGARIILGDIPVLHEIYGESALYINCNDADVNLDELLDNSDAKKEKEAAVKVLDTHSWRKSAAGLAQLMDRYAAGI
;
A
#
# COMPACT_ATOMS: atom_id res chain seq x y z
N MET A 1 0.36 4.66 30.03
CA MET A 1 0.35 3.42 29.21
C MET A 1 1.48 3.47 28.21
N LYS A 2 1.98 2.33 27.68
CA LYS A 2 3.03 2.31 26.65
C LYS A 2 2.55 1.51 25.44
N TYR A 3 2.83 2.03 24.24
CA TYR A 3 2.63 1.34 22.96
C TYR A 3 4.00 1.08 22.29
N ILE A 4 4.15 -0.08 21.64
CA ILE A 4 5.36 -0.41 20.91
C ILE A 4 4.97 -0.86 19.50
N ILE A 5 5.42 -0.08 18.51
CA ILE A 5 5.18 -0.33 17.09
C ILE A 5 6.25 -1.30 16.58
N ASP A 6 5.84 -2.34 15.83
CA ASP A 6 6.78 -3.16 15.07
C ASP A 6 7.37 -2.34 13.92
N GLY A 7 8.65 -1.99 14.05
CA GLY A 7 9.36 -1.04 13.18
C GLY A 7 10.05 -1.67 11.97
N ARG A 8 9.81 -2.94 11.63
CA ARG A 8 10.46 -3.60 10.48
C ARG A 8 10.17 -2.91 9.15
N PHE A 9 9.06 -2.17 9.04
CA PHE A 9 8.73 -1.36 7.86
C PHE A 9 9.72 -0.22 7.57
N LEU A 10 10.58 0.12 8.51
CA LEU A 10 11.63 1.12 8.31
C LEU A 10 12.80 0.59 7.48
N TYR A 11 12.88 -0.72 7.26
CA TYR A 11 13.93 -1.36 6.49
C TYR A 11 13.46 -1.75 5.09
N GLY A 12 14.39 -1.72 4.14
CA GLY A 12 14.21 -2.26 2.81
C GLY A 12 13.27 -1.46 1.89
N GLN A 13 12.77 -2.15 0.90
CA GLN A 13 11.95 -1.53 -0.16
C GLN A 13 10.60 -1.07 0.37
N VAL A 14 10.21 0.15 -0.01
CA VAL A 14 8.92 0.74 0.37
C VAL A 14 7.85 0.32 -0.65
N LEU A 15 7.03 -0.64 -0.26
CA LEU A 15 5.81 -1.01 -0.98
C LEU A 15 4.59 -0.39 -0.26
N GLY A 16 3.37 -0.63 -0.78
CA GLY A 16 2.15 -0.01 -0.24
C GLY A 16 1.96 -0.17 1.27
N VAL A 17 2.21 -1.37 1.81
CA VAL A 17 2.07 -1.66 3.25
C VAL A 17 3.13 -0.93 4.09
N GLN A 18 4.39 -0.91 3.64
CA GLN A 18 5.46 -0.16 4.29
C GLN A 18 5.24 1.35 4.18
N ARG A 19 4.73 1.83 3.05
CA ARG A 19 4.32 3.24 2.87
C ARG A 19 3.27 3.61 3.90
N TYR A 20 2.19 2.84 4.00
CA TYR A 20 1.16 3.05 5.01
C TYR A 20 1.76 3.18 6.41
N ALA A 21 2.60 2.23 6.83
CA ALA A 21 3.17 2.22 8.18
C ALA A 21 4.08 3.45 8.43
N ARG A 22 4.90 3.84 7.45
CA ARG A 22 5.76 5.04 7.55
C ARG A 22 4.93 6.31 7.68
N GLU A 23 3.95 6.51 6.81
CA GLU A 23 3.13 7.71 6.79
C GLU A 23 2.23 7.85 8.03
N ILE A 24 1.64 6.73 8.47
CA ILE A 24 0.87 6.71 9.73
C ILE A 24 1.75 7.09 10.91
N THR A 25 2.96 6.54 11.00
CA THR A 25 3.91 6.82 12.08
C THR A 25 4.37 8.29 12.07
N ASP A 26 4.66 8.83 10.88
CA ASP A 26 5.05 10.23 10.71
C ASP A 26 3.96 11.23 11.15
N GLN A 27 2.71 10.90 10.89
CA GLN A 27 1.60 11.73 11.35
C GLN A 27 1.27 11.51 12.84
N LEU A 28 1.40 10.28 13.32
CA LEU A 28 1.18 9.92 14.72
C LEU A 28 2.15 10.69 15.64
N ASP A 29 3.43 10.78 15.27
CA ASP A 29 4.44 11.52 16.03
C ASP A 29 4.00 12.95 16.35
N LYS A 30 3.40 13.63 15.35
CA LYS A 30 2.90 15.00 15.49
C LYS A 30 1.65 15.12 16.40
N MET A 31 0.94 14.02 16.61
CA MET A 31 -0.34 14.00 17.33
C MET A 31 -0.23 13.61 18.80
N ILE A 32 0.90 12.99 19.19
CA ILE A 32 1.04 12.40 20.53
C ILE A 32 1.84 13.25 21.52
N LYS A 33 2.23 14.47 21.16
CA LYS A 33 3.12 15.35 21.94
C LYS A 33 2.73 15.46 23.41
N ASP A 34 1.45 15.61 23.74
CA ASP A 34 0.99 15.84 25.11
C ASP A 34 0.05 14.73 25.60
N LYS A 35 0.22 13.52 25.07
CA LYS A 35 -0.63 12.37 25.40
C LYS A 35 -0.15 11.64 26.66
N PRO A 36 -1.05 11.03 27.45
CA PRO A 36 -0.73 10.33 28.70
C PRO A 36 -0.15 8.92 28.47
N TYR A 37 0.55 8.70 27.36
CA TYR A 37 1.18 7.43 27.01
C TYR A 37 2.46 7.62 26.20
N ASP A 38 3.37 6.67 26.33
CA ASP A 38 4.60 6.63 25.56
C ASP A 38 4.45 5.77 24.32
N VAL A 39 5.09 6.18 23.22
CA VAL A 39 5.15 5.39 21.99
C VAL A 39 6.61 5.11 21.64
N GLU A 40 6.92 3.84 21.40
CA GLU A 40 8.22 3.40 20.89
C GLU A 40 8.05 2.68 19.55
N ILE A 41 9.06 2.79 18.68
CA ILE A 41 9.24 1.92 17.53
C ILE A 41 10.39 0.98 17.84
N ALA A 42 10.11 -0.31 17.92
CA ALA A 42 11.13 -1.31 18.10
C ALA A 42 11.60 -1.83 16.72
N VAL A 43 12.90 -1.82 16.49
CA VAL A 43 13.54 -2.25 15.26
C VAL A 43 14.59 -3.33 15.51
N PRO A 44 14.77 -4.31 14.61
CA PRO A 44 15.87 -5.27 14.74
C PRO A 44 17.21 -4.57 14.56
N GLN A 45 18.24 -5.08 15.25
CA GLN A 45 19.61 -4.72 14.93
C GLN A 45 20.00 -5.39 13.60
N ILE A 46 20.45 -4.58 12.65
CA ILE A 46 21.00 -5.05 11.37
C ILE A 46 22.42 -4.50 11.25
N ASP A 47 23.38 -5.41 11.09
CA ASP A 47 24.81 -5.09 11.05
C ASP A 47 25.25 -4.71 9.62
N SER A 48 24.52 -3.81 8.95
CA SER A 48 24.94 -3.20 7.69
C SER A 48 25.05 -1.69 7.83
N GLU A 49 26.11 -1.09 7.31
CA GLU A 49 26.38 0.35 7.44
C GLU A 49 25.24 1.22 6.89
N GLY A 50 24.68 0.87 5.72
CA GLY A 50 23.58 1.61 5.11
C GLY A 50 22.31 1.60 5.96
N THR A 51 21.98 0.47 6.55
CA THR A 51 20.79 0.32 7.40
C THR A 51 20.94 1.05 8.72
N SER A 52 22.15 1.05 9.29
CA SER A 52 22.44 1.81 10.52
C SER A 52 22.30 3.32 10.32
N ALA A 53 22.72 3.84 9.15
CA ALA A 53 22.57 5.26 8.80
C ALA A 53 21.07 5.61 8.61
N GLU A 54 20.29 4.75 7.96
CA GLU A 54 18.85 4.93 7.78
C GLU A 54 18.12 4.98 9.13
N ILE A 55 18.39 4.05 10.03
CA ILE A 55 17.78 4.06 11.37
C ILE A 55 18.18 5.29 12.19
N ASN A 56 19.43 5.74 12.09
CA ASN A 56 19.86 6.95 12.78
C ASN A 56 19.13 8.20 12.25
N SER A 57 18.83 8.27 10.95
CA SER A 57 18.02 9.35 10.39
C SER A 57 16.60 9.38 10.99
N TYR A 58 15.99 8.21 11.24
CA TYR A 58 14.70 8.15 11.91
C TYR A 58 14.73 8.56 13.38
N LYS A 59 15.84 8.29 14.10
CA LYS A 59 15.99 8.76 15.49
C LYS A 59 15.96 10.27 15.63
N THR A 60 16.42 10.99 14.62
CA THR A 60 16.39 12.45 14.57
C THR A 60 15.15 13.03 13.93
N LYS A 61 14.35 12.20 13.25
CA LYS A 61 13.12 12.59 12.56
C LYS A 61 11.93 12.73 13.51
N TYR A 62 11.84 11.84 14.51
CA TYR A 62 10.71 11.79 15.43
C TYR A 62 11.01 12.55 16.72
N ASP A 63 10.09 13.43 17.12
CA ASP A 63 10.21 14.23 18.34
C ASP A 63 9.54 13.54 19.55
N ASN A 64 8.47 12.78 19.31
CA ASN A 64 7.62 12.21 20.35
C ASN A 64 7.63 10.68 20.37
N ILE A 65 8.12 10.03 19.30
CA ILE A 65 8.26 8.58 19.20
C ILE A 65 9.73 8.20 19.37
N LYS A 66 10.01 7.32 20.32
CA LYS A 66 11.37 6.82 20.57
C LYS A 66 11.68 5.58 19.72
N ILE A 67 12.81 5.55 19.02
CA ILE A 67 13.30 4.35 18.34
C ILE A 67 14.17 3.52 19.28
N VAL A 68 13.88 2.23 19.39
CA VAL A 68 14.59 1.25 20.21
C VAL A 68 15.12 0.13 19.32
N ILE A 69 16.44 -0.08 19.33
CA ILE A 69 17.09 -1.16 18.59
C ILE A 69 17.16 -2.40 19.49
N LEU A 70 16.58 -3.50 19.02
CA LEU A 70 16.55 -4.76 19.75
C LEU A 70 17.52 -5.77 19.13
N LYS A 71 18.50 -6.20 19.91
CA LYS A 71 19.37 -7.35 19.59
C LYS A 71 18.56 -8.65 19.68
N GLY A 72 18.77 -9.54 18.74
CA GLY A 72 18.09 -10.84 18.77
C GLY A 72 18.20 -11.61 17.47
N VAL A 73 17.30 -12.55 17.28
CA VAL A 73 17.20 -13.35 16.03
C VAL A 73 16.76 -12.46 14.85
N SER A 74 16.99 -12.90 13.63
CA SER A 74 16.65 -12.14 12.40
C SER A 74 15.34 -12.62 11.76
N GLY A 75 14.85 -11.86 10.77
CA GLY A 75 13.69 -12.18 9.95
C GLY A 75 12.40 -12.32 10.75
N ARG A 76 11.49 -13.22 10.33
CA ARG A 76 10.21 -13.45 11.01
C ARG A 76 10.36 -13.91 12.47
N LYS A 77 11.44 -14.60 12.81
CA LYS A 77 11.68 -15.02 14.19
C LYS A 77 11.88 -13.83 15.13
N TRP A 78 12.39 -12.71 14.63
CA TRP A 78 12.56 -11.51 15.44
C TRP A 78 11.22 -10.98 15.96
N GLU A 79 10.22 -10.86 15.10
CA GLU A 79 8.87 -10.44 15.49
C GLU A 79 8.23 -11.40 16.48
N GLN A 80 8.33 -12.69 16.19
CA GLN A 80 7.70 -13.73 17.01
C GLN A 80 8.30 -13.82 18.41
N LEU A 81 9.61 -13.68 18.54
CA LEU A 81 10.36 -13.91 19.78
C LEU A 81 10.89 -12.60 20.38
N THR A 82 11.78 -11.89 19.69
CA THR A 82 12.48 -10.72 20.25
C THR A 82 11.54 -9.56 20.52
N PHE A 83 10.76 -9.17 19.50
CA PHE A 83 9.79 -8.07 19.62
C PHE A 83 8.74 -8.39 20.68
N GLN A 84 8.10 -9.56 20.59
CA GLN A 84 7.05 -9.93 21.54
C GLN A 84 7.55 -10.09 22.98
N HIS A 85 8.79 -10.61 23.17
CA HIS A 85 9.41 -10.66 24.50
C HIS A 85 9.63 -9.23 25.06
N TYR A 86 10.13 -8.32 24.22
CA TYR A 86 10.32 -6.92 24.62
C TYR A 86 9.01 -6.26 25.02
N VAL A 87 7.95 -6.41 24.19
CA VAL A 87 6.60 -5.90 24.50
C VAL A 87 6.10 -6.41 25.84
N ASN A 88 6.22 -7.73 26.09
CA ASN A 88 5.79 -8.34 27.35
C ASN A 88 6.58 -7.81 28.56
N ARG A 89 7.90 -7.66 28.43
CA ARG A 89 8.79 -7.12 29.48
C ARG A 89 8.44 -5.67 29.82
N GLN A 90 8.11 -4.88 28.82
CA GLN A 90 7.70 -3.47 29.00
C GLN A 90 6.25 -3.34 29.49
N LYS A 91 5.48 -4.42 29.59
CA LYS A 91 4.03 -4.42 29.86
C LYS A 91 3.27 -3.49 28.90
N ALA A 92 3.73 -3.41 27.65
CA ALA A 92 3.21 -2.51 26.64
C ALA A 92 2.16 -3.20 25.75
N LYS A 93 1.40 -2.39 24.98
CA LYS A 93 0.53 -2.87 23.91
C LYS A 93 1.29 -2.82 22.58
N PRO A 94 1.40 -3.92 21.84
CA PRO A 94 2.00 -3.92 20.51
C PRO A 94 1.07 -3.24 19.48
N VAL A 95 1.68 -2.60 18.50
CA VAL A 95 1.01 -2.02 17.34
C VAL A 95 1.65 -2.57 16.07
N TYR A 96 0.86 -3.26 15.27
CA TYR A 96 1.28 -3.85 13.99
C TYR A 96 0.62 -3.07 12.86
N LEU A 97 1.41 -2.32 12.09
CA LEU A 97 0.94 -1.50 10.97
C LEU A 97 1.07 -2.21 9.61
N CYS A 98 1.77 -3.34 9.58
CA CYS A 98 1.90 -4.22 8.43
C CYS A 98 1.09 -5.51 8.63
N ASN A 99 0.93 -6.29 7.57
CA ASN A 99 0.13 -7.52 7.58
C ASN A 99 0.68 -8.65 8.45
N GLU A 100 1.83 -8.48 9.10
CA GLU A 100 2.45 -9.49 9.95
C GLU A 100 2.18 -9.22 11.43
N VAL A 101 1.92 -10.28 12.19
CA VAL A 101 1.55 -10.24 13.61
C VAL A 101 2.21 -11.40 14.35
N SER A 102 2.68 -11.18 15.56
CA SER A 102 3.20 -12.27 16.39
C SER A 102 2.10 -13.26 16.81
N LEU A 103 2.33 -14.53 16.58
CA LEU A 103 1.48 -15.61 17.11
C LEU A 103 1.46 -15.66 18.66
N LEU A 104 2.46 -15.04 19.30
CA LEU A 104 2.57 -14.93 20.74
C LEU A 104 1.89 -13.69 21.32
N MET A 105 1.29 -12.83 20.48
CA MET A 105 0.58 -11.63 20.96
C MET A 105 -0.56 -11.98 21.91
N LYS A 106 -0.79 -11.13 22.90
CA LYS A 106 -1.87 -11.30 23.90
C LYS A 106 -2.96 -10.23 23.75
N ASN A 107 -2.63 -9.07 23.23
CA ASN A 107 -3.46 -7.89 23.03
C ASN A 107 -2.79 -6.99 21.98
N GLY A 108 -3.32 -5.80 21.71
CA GLY A 108 -2.72 -4.77 20.88
C GLY A 108 -3.60 -4.33 19.72
N ILE A 109 -3.04 -3.45 18.87
CA ILE A 109 -3.71 -2.91 17.68
C ILE A 109 -3.07 -3.53 16.45
N VAL A 110 -3.89 -4.05 15.53
CA VAL A 110 -3.42 -4.76 14.34
C VAL A 110 -4.04 -4.14 13.10
N THR A 111 -3.20 -3.79 12.11
CA THR A 111 -3.68 -3.39 10.79
C THR A 111 -3.73 -4.60 9.87
N VAL A 112 -4.90 -4.84 9.26
CA VAL A 112 -5.16 -5.85 8.24
C VAL A 112 -5.54 -5.12 6.97
N HIS A 113 -4.61 -5.06 6.00
CA HIS A 113 -4.83 -4.34 4.75
C HIS A 113 -5.81 -5.06 3.83
N ASP A 114 -5.68 -6.38 3.75
CA ASP A 114 -6.54 -7.26 2.97
C ASP A 114 -6.48 -8.70 3.51
N ILE A 115 -7.33 -9.56 2.96
CA ILE A 115 -7.34 -10.99 3.23
C ILE A 115 -7.28 -11.83 1.94
N ALA A 116 -6.55 -11.34 0.92
CA ALA A 116 -6.42 -11.98 -0.40
C ALA A 116 -6.08 -13.47 -0.31
N PHE A 117 -5.17 -13.86 0.60
CA PHE A 117 -4.78 -15.25 0.80
C PHE A 117 -5.97 -16.17 1.18
N LYS A 118 -7.07 -15.62 1.66
CA LYS A 118 -8.28 -16.35 2.00
C LYS A 118 -9.35 -16.27 0.91
N THR A 119 -9.60 -15.07 0.39
CA THR A 119 -10.69 -14.83 -0.59
C THR A 119 -10.26 -15.13 -2.02
N HIS A 120 -8.97 -15.03 -2.32
CA HIS A 120 -8.38 -15.25 -3.65
C HIS A 120 -7.16 -16.18 -3.58
N PRO A 121 -7.33 -17.44 -3.10
CA PRO A 121 -6.20 -18.38 -2.95
C PRO A 121 -5.48 -18.67 -4.28
N GLY A 122 -6.14 -18.49 -5.41
CA GLY A 122 -5.53 -18.63 -6.74
C GLY A 122 -4.42 -17.62 -7.07
N PHE A 123 -4.22 -16.58 -6.25
CA PHE A 123 -3.07 -15.69 -6.38
C PHE A 123 -1.77 -16.26 -5.80
N PHE A 124 -1.85 -17.38 -5.09
CA PHE A 124 -0.76 -18.01 -4.35
C PHE A 124 -0.56 -19.43 -4.88
N THR A 125 0.08 -19.54 -6.05
CA THR A 125 0.23 -20.81 -6.78
C THR A 125 1.67 -21.31 -6.87
N GLU A 126 2.64 -20.54 -6.38
CA GLU A 126 4.04 -20.92 -6.41
C GLU A 126 4.36 -22.04 -5.40
N PRO A 127 5.35 -22.91 -5.70
CA PRO A 127 5.81 -23.92 -4.77
C PRO A 127 6.25 -23.28 -3.43
N GLY A 128 5.58 -23.66 -2.34
CA GLY A 128 5.86 -23.12 -1.01
C GLY A 128 4.83 -22.09 -0.50
N ASP A 129 3.99 -21.52 -1.36
CA ASP A 129 2.95 -20.55 -0.97
C ASP A 129 1.99 -21.13 0.08
N TRP A 130 1.78 -22.44 0.11
CA TRP A 130 0.93 -23.09 1.10
C TRP A 130 1.41 -22.89 2.55
N HIS A 131 2.72 -22.85 2.77
CA HIS A 131 3.28 -22.55 4.10
C HIS A 131 2.99 -21.09 4.49
N GLU A 132 3.14 -20.17 3.53
CA GLU A 132 2.82 -18.76 3.72
C GLU A 132 1.33 -18.56 4.01
N ILE A 133 0.45 -19.18 3.23
CA ILE A 133 -0.99 -19.15 3.45
C ILE A 133 -1.35 -19.72 4.83
N LEU A 134 -0.78 -20.86 5.21
CA LEU A 134 -1.04 -21.47 6.53
C LEU A 134 -0.57 -20.55 7.65
N PHE A 135 0.62 -19.97 7.53
CA PHE A 135 1.16 -19.04 8.52
C PHE A 135 0.28 -17.78 8.63
N ARG A 136 -0.13 -17.17 7.51
CA ARG A 136 -1.06 -16.05 7.50
C ARG A 136 -2.42 -16.37 8.09
N LYS A 137 -2.97 -17.55 7.79
CA LYS A 137 -4.22 -18.03 8.44
C LYS A 137 -4.09 -18.08 9.95
N LEU A 138 -3.00 -18.64 10.46
CA LEU A 138 -2.76 -18.75 11.91
C LEU A 138 -2.57 -17.37 12.56
N MET A 139 -1.79 -16.47 11.92
CA MET A 139 -1.58 -15.11 12.40
C MET A 139 -2.90 -14.33 12.49
N TYR A 140 -3.72 -14.38 11.44
CA TYR A 140 -4.98 -13.63 11.42
C TYR A 140 -6.02 -14.20 12.36
N LEU A 141 -6.10 -15.54 12.50
CA LEU A 141 -6.91 -16.17 13.53
C LEU A 141 -6.49 -15.71 14.94
N LYS A 142 -5.19 -15.56 15.16
CA LYS A 142 -4.65 -15.05 16.42
C LYS A 142 -4.98 -13.58 16.62
N ALA A 143 -4.73 -12.75 15.60
CA ALA A 143 -5.04 -11.32 15.61
C ALA A 143 -6.51 -11.08 15.94
N PHE A 144 -7.42 -11.70 15.20
CA PHE A 144 -8.87 -11.56 15.38
C PHE A 144 -9.41 -12.03 16.73
N LYS A 145 -8.69 -12.96 17.38
CA LYS A 145 -9.06 -13.45 18.72
C LYS A 145 -8.48 -12.63 19.87
N LYS A 146 -7.38 -11.90 19.65
CA LYS A 146 -6.57 -11.32 20.71
C LYS A 146 -6.32 -9.83 20.59
N ALA A 147 -6.48 -9.24 19.40
CA ALA A 147 -6.34 -7.80 19.24
C ALA A 147 -7.41 -7.06 20.03
N ASP A 148 -7.01 -5.97 20.65
CA ASP A 148 -7.94 -5.01 21.26
C ASP A 148 -8.73 -4.29 20.17
N ALA A 149 -8.06 -3.90 19.07
CA ALA A 149 -8.70 -3.34 17.88
C ALA A 149 -8.00 -3.80 16.60
N ILE A 150 -8.76 -3.76 15.51
CA ILE A 150 -8.29 -3.98 14.15
C ILE A 150 -8.44 -2.68 13.38
N MET A 151 -7.39 -2.30 12.66
CA MET A 151 -7.44 -1.28 11.63
C MET A 151 -7.49 -1.93 10.27
N THR A 152 -8.20 -1.33 9.33
CA THR A 152 -8.21 -1.74 7.92
C THR A 152 -8.30 -0.52 7.02
N VAL A 153 -8.11 -0.70 5.71
CA VAL A 153 -7.87 0.42 4.80
C VAL A 153 -9.10 0.87 3.99
N SER A 154 -10.18 0.08 3.99
CA SER A 154 -11.43 0.41 3.29
C SER A 154 -12.64 -0.23 3.97
N GLN A 155 -13.84 0.26 3.66
CA GLN A 155 -15.08 -0.39 4.10
C GLN A 155 -15.25 -1.75 3.42
N TYR A 156 -14.76 -1.89 2.18
CA TYR A 156 -14.70 -3.16 1.48
C TYR A 156 -13.88 -4.19 2.27
N SER A 157 -12.63 -3.87 2.62
CA SER A 157 -11.78 -4.76 3.43
C SER A 157 -12.41 -5.06 4.80
N LYS A 158 -13.09 -4.07 5.42
CA LYS A 158 -13.82 -4.29 6.67
C LYS A 158 -14.94 -5.33 6.48
N ARG A 159 -15.76 -5.22 5.42
CA ARG A 159 -16.80 -6.20 5.13
C ARG A 159 -16.22 -7.59 4.88
N GLU A 160 -15.17 -7.69 4.04
CA GLU A 160 -14.49 -8.98 3.81
C GLU A 160 -14.01 -9.64 5.12
N ILE A 161 -13.43 -8.86 6.03
CA ILE A 161 -12.99 -9.35 7.34
C ILE A 161 -14.19 -9.89 8.12
N LEU A 162 -15.29 -9.12 8.21
CA LEU A 162 -16.48 -9.50 8.96
C LEU A 162 -17.18 -10.73 8.38
N ASP A 163 -17.24 -10.85 7.06
CA ASP A 163 -17.88 -11.97 6.37
C ASP A 163 -17.06 -13.27 6.48
N ASN A 164 -15.76 -13.16 6.66
CA ASN A 164 -14.83 -14.29 6.65
C ASN A 164 -14.34 -14.73 8.03
N TYR A 165 -14.50 -13.90 9.06
CA TYR A 165 -14.02 -14.19 10.42
C TYR A 165 -15.04 -13.81 11.48
N SER A 166 -15.23 -14.71 12.45
CA SER A 166 -16.04 -14.41 13.64
C SER A 166 -15.20 -13.59 14.62
N LEU A 167 -15.49 -12.30 14.71
CA LEU A 167 -14.85 -11.38 15.64
C LEU A 167 -15.66 -11.32 16.94
N LYS A 168 -14.99 -11.50 18.08
CA LYS A 168 -15.62 -11.31 19.38
C LYS A 168 -15.24 -9.93 19.93
N ASN A 169 -16.20 -8.99 19.93
CA ASN A 169 -16.06 -7.66 20.57
C ASN A 169 -14.80 -6.87 20.17
N THR A 170 -14.34 -7.04 18.94
CA THR A 170 -13.16 -6.33 18.44
C THR A 170 -13.61 -5.20 17.53
N ASP A 171 -13.25 -3.98 17.88
CA ASP A 171 -13.51 -2.81 17.03
C ASP A 171 -12.74 -2.90 15.72
N ILE A 172 -13.41 -2.66 14.61
CA ILE A 172 -12.74 -2.47 13.31
C ILE A 172 -12.86 -1.00 12.91
N VAL A 173 -11.71 -0.34 12.89
CA VAL A 173 -11.57 1.06 12.45
C VAL A 173 -11.06 1.10 11.02
N VAL A 174 -11.76 1.82 10.15
CA VAL A 174 -11.27 2.07 8.78
C VAL A 174 -10.36 3.31 8.81
N ALA A 175 -9.10 3.08 8.48
CA ALA A 175 -8.05 4.10 8.37
C ALA A 175 -7.40 3.94 6.99
N GLY A 176 -8.01 4.55 5.98
CA GLY A 176 -7.61 4.44 4.58
C GLY A 176 -6.23 5.04 4.29
N ASN A 177 -5.79 4.93 3.05
CA ASN A 177 -4.53 5.53 2.65
C ASN A 177 -4.69 7.02 2.30
N GLY A 178 -3.58 7.76 2.36
CA GLY A 178 -3.47 9.12 1.87
C GLY A 178 -2.54 9.21 0.65
N TRP A 179 -2.33 10.40 0.15
CA TRP A 179 -1.51 10.69 -1.03
C TRP A 179 -0.37 11.68 -0.77
N GLN A 180 -0.32 12.35 0.39
CA GLN A 180 0.56 13.47 0.69
C GLN A 180 2.05 13.12 0.72
N HIS A 181 2.40 11.84 0.74
CA HIS A 181 3.78 11.36 0.56
C HIS A 181 4.28 11.54 -0.88
N PHE A 182 3.35 11.64 -1.83
CA PHE A 182 3.65 11.81 -3.24
C PHE A 182 3.82 13.30 -3.54
N ASN A 183 5.03 13.83 -3.26
CA ASN A 183 5.33 15.25 -3.43
C ASN A 183 5.24 15.68 -4.90
N ILE A 184 4.18 16.40 -5.25
CA ILE A 184 3.85 16.83 -6.62
C ILE A 184 4.90 17.75 -7.26
N ASP A 185 5.72 18.43 -6.46
CA ASP A 185 6.75 19.38 -6.93
C ASP A 185 8.05 18.69 -7.34
N ASN A 186 8.28 17.45 -6.89
CA ASN A 186 9.48 16.69 -7.20
C ASN A 186 9.26 15.74 -8.37
N VAL A 187 9.39 16.25 -9.60
CA VAL A 187 9.16 15.52 -10.85
C VAL A 187 10.48 15.42 -11.62
N ASP A 188 10.91 14.20 -11.95
CA ASP A 188 12.10 13.95 -12.76
C ASP A 188 11.71 13.65 -14.22
N GLU A 189 11.83 14.67 -15.07
CA GLU A 189 11.49 14.57 -16.48
C GLU A 189 12.59 13.96 -17.35
N ILE A 190 13.79 13.68 -16.82
CA ILE A 190 14.90 13.02 -17.53
C ILE A 190 14.47 11.64 -18.07
N ILE A 191 13.45 11.03 -17.48
CA ILE A 191 12.86 9.79 -17.96
C ILE A 191 12.42 9.89 -19.44
N PHE A 192 11.90 11.06 -19.88
CA PHE A 192 11.49 11.26 -21.26
C PHE A 192 12.68 11.35 -22.22
N ASP A 193 13.81 11.90 -21.79
CA ASP A 193 15.04 11.94 -22.60
C ASP A 193 15.62 10.53 -22.78
N ARG A 194 15.60 9.73 -21.71
CA ARG A 194 16.06 8.32 -21.72
C ARG A 194 15.25 7.46 -22.70
N TYR A 195 13.99 7.75 -22.90
CA TYR A 195 13.06 7.02 -23.75
C TYR A 195 12.48 7.87 -24.90
N ALA A 196 13.19 8.91 -25.35
CA ALA A 196 12.70 9.94 -26.29
C ALA A 196 12.17 9.38 -27.62
N SER A 197 12.72 8.26 -28.11
CA SER A 197 12.24 7.59 -29.33
C SER A 197 10.95 6.82 -29.17
N ARG A 198 10.52 6.55 -27.92
CA ARG A 198 9.41 5.65 -27.62
C ARG A 198 8.30 6.28 -26.77
N ILE A 199 8.61 7.22 -25.87
CA ILE A 199 7.65 7.84 -24.97
C ILE A 199 7.49 9.32 -25.31
N LYS A 200 6.26 9.73 -25.67
CA LYS A 200 5.92 11.13 -25.95
C LYS A 200 4.85 11.60 -24.99
N ARG A 201 5.08 12.76 -24.34
CA ARG A 201 4.12 13.36 -23.40
C ARG A 201 2.72 13.46 -24.01
N GLY A 202 1.70 13.06 -23.27
CA GLY A 202 0.30 13.07 -23.69
C GLY A 202 -0.09 11.99 -24.71
N ARG A 203 0.81 11.03 -25.04
CA ARG A 203 0.57 10.02 -26.07
C ARG A 203 0.81 8.58 -25.60
N TYR A 204 0.71 8.30 -24.32
CA TYR A 204 0.88 6.96 -23.77
C TYR A 204 -0.06 6.74 -22.59
N TYR A 205 -0.41 5.49 -22.37
CA TYR A 205 -1.00 5.02 -21.13
C TYR A 205 0.09 4.56 -20.17
N PHE A 206 -0.11 4.83 -18.87
CA PHE A 206 0.88 4.47 -17.86
C PHE A 206 0.32 3.45 -16.89
N TYR A 207 1.12 2.43 -16.61
CA TYR A 207 0.79 1.33 -15.70
C TYR A 207 1.88 1.19 -14.64
N LEU A 208 1.48 1.06 -13.37
CA LEU A 208 2.34 0.55 -12.30
C LEU A 208 1.93 -0.90 -12.03
N ALA A 209 2.71 -1.84 -12.57
CA ALA A 209 2.42 -3.25 -12.50
C ALA A 209 3.56 -4.04 -11.84
N SER A 210 3.24 -5.24 -11.38
CA SER A 210 4.17 -6.25 -10.92
C SER A 210 3.73 -7.61 -11.46
N LEU A 211 4.52 -8.65 -11.21
CA LEU A 211 4.13 -10.03 -11.57
C LEU A 211 3.05 -10.61 -10.63
N ALA A 212 2.62 -9.88 -9.61
CA ALA A 212 1.55 -10.33 -8.73
C ALA A 212 0.24 -10.50 -9.52
N PRO A 213 -0.45 -11.64 -9.40
CA PRO A 213 -1.60 -11.97 -10.25
C PRO A 213 -2.73 -10.94 -10.20
N ASN A 214 -2.95 -10.32 -9.05
CA ASN A 214 -3.98 -9.29 -8.89
C ASN A 214 -3.71 -8.00 -9.70
N LYS A 215 -2.45 -7.73 -10.11
CA LYS A 215 -2.09 -6.55 -10.93
C LYS A 215 -2.41 -6.74 -12.41
N ASN A 216 -2.79 -7.95 -12.81
CA ASN A 216 -3.34 -8.28 -14.11
C ASN A 216 -2.47 -7.83 -15.31
N LEU A 217 -1.15 -8.08 -15.22
CA LEU A 217 -0.23 -7.78 -16.31
C LEU A 217 -0.66 -8.44 -17.64
N LYS A 218 -1.32 -9.61 -17.55
CA LYS A 218 -1.85 -10.31 -18.71
C LYS A 218 -2.84 -9.43 -19.49
N TRP A 219 -3.79 -8.79 -18.82
CA TRP A 219 -4.74 -7.87 -19.42
C TRP A 219 -4.04 -6.74 -20.18
N ILE A 220 -3.00 -6.15 -19.57
CA ILE A 220 -2.25 -5.04 -20.17
C ILE A 220 -1.60 -5.48 -21.49
N LEU A 221 -0.96 -6.65 -21.51
CA LEU A 221 -0.30 -7.17 -22.70
C LEU A 221 -1.29 -7.60 -23.78
N GLU A 222 -2.40 -8.17 -23.41
CA GLU A 222 -3.48 -8.54 -24.36
C GLU A 222 -4.11 -7.28 -24.98
N ASN A 223 -4.41 -6.25 -24.19
CA ASN A 223 -4.91 -4.98 -24.71
C ASN A 223 -3.88 -4.33 -25.66
N ALA A 224 -2.60 -4.30 -25.30
CA ALA A 224 -1.55 -3.78 -26.16
C ALA A 224 -1.40 -4.52 -27.50
N LYS A 225 -1.68 -5.81 -27.56
CA LYS A 225 -1.71 -6.58 -28.82
C LYS A 225 -2.88 -6.19 -29.72
N MET A 226 -4.05 -5.95 -29.14
CA MET A 226 -5.26 -5.59 -29.86
C MET A 226 -5.22 -4.15 -30.36
N HIS A 227 -4.50 -3.27 -29.67
CA HIS A 227 -4.37 -1.84 -29.95
C HIS A 227 -2.92 -1.41 -30.20
N PRO A 228 -2.27 -1.90 -31.29
CA PRO A 228 -0.84 -1.66 -31.53
C PRO A 228 -0.49 -0.20 -31.86
N GLU A 229 -1.47 0.64 -32.17
CA GLU A 229 -1.35 2.10 -32.40
C GLU A 229 -1.13 2.90 -31.11
N VAL A 230 -1.42 2.30 -29.94
CA VAL A 230 -1.31 2.94 -28.62
C VAL A 230 0.05 2.59 -28.01
N THR A 231 0.67 3.54 -27.32
CA THR A 231 1.90 3.29 -26.57
C THR A 231 1.55 3.03 -25.11
N ASP A 232 1.98 1.87 -24.61
CA ASP A 232 1.84 1.48 -23.21
C ASP A 232 3.19 1.53 -22.50
N VAL A 233 3.24 2.29 -21.40
CA VAL A 233 4.44 2.43 -20.56
C VAL A 233 4.19 1.71 -19.25
N ILE A 234 4.99 0.67 -18.99
CA ILE A 234 4.83 -0.18 -17.81
C ILE A 234 6.06 -0.03 -16.91
N ALA A 235 5.83 0.38 -15.65
CA ALA A 235 6.84 0.40 -14.61
C ALA A 235 6.50 -0.58 -13.47
N GLY A 236 7.53 -1.16 -12.82
CA GLY A 236 7.34 -2.04 -11.67
C GLY A 236 8.62 -2.79 -11.30
N CYS A 237 8.85 -2.99 -10.01
CA CYS A 237 10.10 -3.54 -9.48
C CYS A 237 10.39 -4.98 -9.93
N SER A 238 9.37 -5.82 -10.07
CA SER A 238 9.50 -7.23 -10.49
C SER A 238 9.62 -7.44 -12.00
N LEU A 239 9.55 -6.36 -12.80
CA LEU A 239 9.70 -6.43 -14.26
C LEU A 239 11.17 -6.42 -14.71
N GLY A 240 12.12 -6.45 -13.79
CA GLY A 240 13.56 -6.51 -14.08
C GLY A 240 13.98 -7.81 -14.77
N ASP A 241 13.42 -8.94 -14.39
CA ASP A 241 13.54 -10.21 -15.12
C ASP A 241 12.44 -10.29 -16.20
N ARG A 242 12.83 -9.92 -17.42
CA ARG A 242 11.95 -9.88 -18.59
C ARG A 242 11.82 -11.22 -19.30
N SER A 243 12.36 -12.30 -18.74
CA SER A 243 12.21 -13.64 -19.27
C SER A 243 10.73 -14.06 -19.18
N GLY A 244 10.08 -14.22 -20.32
CA GLY A 244 8.66 -14.62 -20.40
C GLY A 244 7.65 -13.47 -20.62
N ILE A 245 8.06 -12.20 -20.54
CA ILE A 245 7.20 -11.10 -21.00
C ILE A 245 7.38 -10.92 -22.51
N GLU A 246 6.29 -11.06 -23.24
CA GLU A 246 6.29 -10.87 -24.69
C GLU A 246 6.72 -9.46 -25.07
N LYS A 247 7.64 -9.35 -26.02
CA LYS A 247 8.12 -8.06 -26.53
C LYS A 247 7.15 -7.53 -27.58
N LEU A 248 6.35 -6.59 -27.20
CA LEU A 248 5.46 -5.86 -28.11
C LEU A 248 6.09 -4.51 -28.50
N PRO A 249 6.04 -4.11 -29.79
CA PRO A 249 6.69 -2.88 -30.25
C PRO A 249 6.12 -1.62 -29.62
N ASN A 250 4.85 -1.62 -29.27
CA ASN A 250 4.13 -0.52 -28.62
C ASN A 250 4.21 -0.54 -27.08
N VAL A 251 4.85 -1.54 -26.46
CA VAL A 251 5.03 -1.64 -25.01
C VAL A 251 6.43 -1.22 -24.59
N VAL A 252 6.54 -0.24 -23.71
CA VAL A 252 7.79 0.23 -23.13
C VAL A 252 7.90 -0.24 -21.68
N LEU A 253 8.71 -1.28 -21.43
CA LEU A 253 9.02 -1.76 -20.10
C LEU A 253 10.15 -0.94 -19.48
N ILE A 254 9.86 -0.17 -18.44
CA ILE A 254 10.85 0.69 -17.77
C ILE A 254 11.59 -0.08 -16.67
N GLY A 255 10.95 -1.09 -16.07
CA GLY A 255 11.44 -1.72 -14.84
C GLY A 255 11.10 -0.86 -13.63
N TYR A 256 12.00 -0.80 -12.65
CA TYR A 256 11.80 0.06 -11.47
C TYR A 256 11.91 1.54 -11.86
N ALA A 257 10.84 2.30 -11.64
CA ALA A 257 10.86 3.76 -11.74
C ALA A 257 11.01 4.34 -10.33
N LYS A 258 11.90 5.32 -10.18
CA LYS A 258 11.99 6.10 -8.93
C LYS A 258 10.71 6.92 -8.76
N ASP A 259 10.37 7.27 -7.52
CA ASP A 259 9.15 8.05 -7.23
C ASP A 259 9.05 9.34 -8.07
N ALA A 260 10.16 10.06 -8.30
CA ALA A 260 10.19 11.26 -9.12
C ALA A 260 9.95 10.99 -10.61
N GLU A 261 10.46 9.87 -11.14
CA GLU A 261 10.21 9.42 -12.51
C GLU A 261 8.76 8.94 -12.67
N ALA A 262 8.22 8.20 -11.69
CA ALA A 262 6.82 7.77 -11.70
C ALA A 262 5.86 8.98 -11.69
N ARG A 263 6.19 10.03 -10.91
CA ARG A 263 5.43 11.30 -10.94
C ARG A 263 5.43 11.95 -12.32
N ALA A 264 6.59 11.99 -13.00
CA ALA A 264 6.66 12.52 -14.37
C ALA A 264 5.77 11.70 -15.31
N LEU A 265 5.83 10.37 -15.23
CA LEU A 265 5.03 9.50 -16.09
C LEU A 265 3.53 9.61 -15.80
N MET A 266 3.11 9.74 -14.55
CA MET A 266 1.70 9.99 -14.19
C MET A 266 1.22 11.37 -14.68
N LYS A 267 2.03 12.42 -14.49
CA LYS A 267 1.69 13.79 -14.88
C LYS A 267 1.43 13.96 -16.37
N TYR A 268 2.15 13.23 -17.21
CA TYR A 268 2.15 13.42 -18.66
C TYR A 268 1.55 12.25 -19.44
N CYS A 269 0.93 11.26 -18.81
CA CYS A 269 0.19 10.21 -19.53
C CYS A 269 -1.17 10.72 -20.06
N LYS A 270 -1.74 10.00 -21.03
CA LYS A 270 -3.14 10.18 -21.44
C LYS A 270 -4.07 9.82 -20.29
N ALA A 271 -3.81 8.65 -19.70
CA ALA A 271 -4.41 8.19 -18.46
C ALA A 271 -3.48 7.20 -17.74
N PHE A 272 -3.65 7.10 -16.43
CA PHE A 272 -3.10 6.03 -15.62
C PHE A 272 -4.08 4.86 -15.61
N VAL A 273 -3.61 3.67 -15.99
CA VAL A 273 -4.46 2.47 -16.10
C VAL A 273 -4.08 1.45 -15.04
N PHE A 274 -5.07 0.96 -14.31
CA PHE A 274 -4.88 0.07 -13.17
C PHE A 274 -5.92 -1.07 -13.20
N PRO A 275 -5.72 -2.11 -14.05
CA PRO A 275 -6.67 -3.18 -14.29
C PRO A 275 -6.64 -4.26 -13.19
N SER A 276 -6.39 -3.86 -11.95
CA SER A 276 -6.30 -4.79 -10.83
C SER A 276 -7.61 -5.52 -10.60
N THR A 277 -7.50 -6.83 -10.35
CA THR A 277 -8.66 -7.71 -10.07
C THR A 277 -9.01 -7.81 -8.59
N TYR A 278 -8.11 -7.37 -7.73
CA TYR A 278 -8.30 -7.33 -6.26
C TYR A 278 -7.35 -6.33 -5.61
N GLU A 279 -7.87 -5.54 -4.68
CA GLU A 279 -7.12 -4.57 -3.87
C GLU A 279 -7.74 -4.43 -2.47
N GLY A 280 -6.93 -4.03 -1.49
CA GLY A 280 -7.45 -3.54 -0.22
C GLY A 280 -7.85 -2.07 -0.28
N PHE A 281 -7.16 -1.26 -1.15
CA PHE A 281 -7.40 0.17 -1.33
C PHE A 281 -7.03 0.64 -2.75
N GLY A 282 -5.79 0.38 -3.19
CA GLY A 282 -5.25 0.89 -4.46
C GLY A 282 -4.56 2.25 -4.32
N ILE A 283 -3.36 2.32 -3.74
CA ILE A 283 -2.60 3.58 -3.58
C ILE A 283 -2.22 4.21 -4.93
N PRO A 284 -1.70 3.48 -5.94
CA PRO A 284 -1.22 4.08 -7.17
C PRO A 284 -2.22 4.95 -7.94
N PRO A 285 -3.51 4.61 -8.05
CA PRO A 285 -4.49 5.52 -8.62
C PRO A 285 -4.66 6.85 -7.85
N MET A 286 -4.50 6.83 -6.52
CA MET A 286 -4.54 8.04 -5.70
C MET A 286 -3.34 8.95 -5.99
N GLU A 287 -2.15 8.34 -6.17
CA GLU A 287 -0.93 9.03 -6.59
C GLU A 287 -1.09 9.65 -7.99
N ALA A 288 -1.73 8.92 -8.91
CA ALA A 288 -2.01 9.42 -10.26
C ALA A 288 -3.00 10.61 -10.25
N LEU A 289 -4.08 10.53 -9.45
CA LEU A 289 -5.02 11.65 -9.28
C LEU A 289 -4.34 12.90 -8.74
N CYS A 290 -3.43 12.78 -7.76
CA CYS A 290 -2.75 13.95 -7.22
C CYS A 290 -1.77 14.59 -8.22
N MET A 291 -1.31 13.82 -9.22
CA MET A 291 -0.54 14.35 -10.36
C MET A 291 -1.43 14.97 -11.47
N GLY A 292 -2.75 14.92 -11.31
CA GLY A 292 -3.72 15.41 -12.28
C GLY A 292 -4.00 14.46 -13.45
N ALA A 293 -3.58 13.21 -13.35
CA ALA A 293 -3.87 12.20 -14.37
C ALA A 293 -5.35 11.79 -14.34
N ARG A 294 -5.93 11.50 -15.49
CA ARG A 294 -7.16 10.70 -15.58
C ARG A 294 -6.82 9.26 -15.22
N ILE A 295 -7.77 8.55 -14.60
CA ILE A 295 -7.54 7.18 -14.16
C ILE A 295 -8.59 6.22 -14.77
N ILE A 296 -8.11 5.07 -15.24
CA ILE A 296 -8.93 3.97 -15.75
C ILE A 296 -8.65 2.76 -14.88
N LEU A 297 -9.64 2.25 -14.19
CA LEU A 297 -9.50 1.26 -13.13
C LEU A 297 -10.25 -0.04 -13.46
N GLY A 298 -9.79 -1.13 -12.90
CA GLY A 298 -10.55 -2.38 -12.92
C GLY A 298 -11.91 -2.22 -12.22
N ASP A 299 -12.96 -2.79 -12.81
CA ASP A 299 -14.32 -2.77 -12.26
C ASP A 299 -14.41 -3.73 -11.07
N ILE A 300 -13.92 -3.27 -9.91
CA ILE A 300 -13.97 -4.00 -8.62
C ILE A 300 -14.51 -3.12 -7.49
N PRO A 301 -15.24 -3.72 -6.52
CA PRO A 301 -15.98 -2.95 -5.52
C PRO A 301 -15.17 -1.94 -4.72
N VAL A 302 -13.94 -2.28 -4.35
CA VAL A 302 -13.09 -1.38 -3.56
C VAL A 302 -12.68 -0.13 -4.35
N LEU A 303 -12.40 -0.26 -5.66
CA LEU A 303 -12.02 0.88 -6.48
C LEU A 303 -13.21 1.82 -6.71
N HIS A 304 -14.42 1.28 -6.82
CA HIS A 304 -15.65 2.10 -6.81
C HIS A 304 -15.86 2.81 -5.48
N GLU A 305 -15.62 2.13 -4.35
CA GLU A 305 -15.73 2.74 -3.01
C GLU A 305 -14.82 3.95 -2.86
N ILE A 306 -13.57 3.82 -3.32
CA ILE A 306 -12.53 4.84 -3.09
C ILE A 306 -12.60 5.97 -4.14
N TYR A 307 -12.79 5.63 -5.42
CA TYR A 307 -12.63 6.56 -6.54
C TYR A 307 -13.93 7.05 -7.16
N GLY A 308 -15.02 6.27 -7.07
CA GLY A 308 -16.35 6.68 -7.54
C GLY A 308 -16.32 7.27 -8.96
N GLU A 309 -16.86 8.48 -9.10
CA GLU A 309 -16.94 9.20 -10.39
C GLU A 309 -15.63 9.86 -10.84
N SER A 310 -14.53 9.75 -10.07
CA SER A 310 -13.22 10.26 -10.48
C SER A 310 -12.48 9.33 -11.43
N ALA A 311 -13.02 8.15 -11.72
CA ALA A 311 -12.41 7.11 -12.52
C ALA A 311 -13.36 6.59 -13.60
N LEU A 312 -12.77 6.08 -14.67
CA LEU A 312 -13.44 5.20 -15.63
C LEU A 312 -13.16 3.75 -15.25
N TYR A 313 -14.07 2.84 -15.56
CA TYR A 313 -13.97 1.45 -15.16
C TYR A 313 -13.96 0.51 -16.35
N ILE A 314 -13.13 -0.55 -16.26
CA ILE A 314 -12.95 -1.56 -17.30
C ILE A 314 -13.14 -2.95 -16.72
N ASN A 315 -13.69 -3.85 -17.54
CA ASN A 315 -13.77 -5.26 -17.18
C ASN A 315 -12.38 -5.89 -17.13
N CYS A 316 -11.98 -6.37 -15.97
CA CYS A 316 -10.67 -7.00 -15.75
C CYS A 316 -10.49 -8.35 -16.49
N ASN A 317 -11.57 -8.93 -17.04
CA ASN A 317 -11.54 -10.20 -17.77
C ASN A 317 -11.64 -10.02 -19.28
N ASP A 318 -11.85 -8.79 -19.75
CA ASP A 318 -11.97 -8.46 -21.17
C ASP A 318 -10.92 -7.38 -21.50
N ALA A 319 -9.95 -7.75 -22.31
CA ALA A 319 -8.88 -6.85 -22.72
C ALA A 319 -9.16 -6.14 -24.06
N ASP A 320 -10.26 -6.46 -24.75
CA ASP A 320 -10.66 -5.79 -25.99
C ASP A 320 -11.41 -4.48 -25.69
N VAL A 321 -10.64 -3.50 -25.19
CA VAL A 321 -11.14 -2.18 -24.79
C VAL A 321 -10.34 -1.10 -25.48
N ASN A 322 -11.00 -0.29 -26.30
CA ASN A 322 -10.40 0.92 -26.87
C ASN A 322 -10.36 2.02 -25.80
N LEU A 323 -9.18 2.22 -25.19
CA LEU A 323 -8.99 3.20 -24.12
C LEU A 323 -9.14 4.65 -24.61
N ASP A 324 -8.83 4.96 -25.89
CA ASP A 324 -9.05 6.27 -26.47
C ASP A 324 -10.53 6.59 -26.58
N GLU A 325 -11.32 5.64 -27.11
CA GLU A 325 -12.77 5.79 -27.21
C GLU A 325 -13.42 5.92 -25.83
N LEU A 326 -12.94 5.17 -24.83
CA LEU A 326 -13.43 5.28 -23.45
C LEU A 326 -13.19 6.68 -22.88
N LEU A 327 -12.02 7.27 -23.14
CA LEU A 327 -11.68 8.62 -22.71
C LEU A 327 -12.51 9.69 -23.45
N ASP A 328 -12.71 9.54 -24.77
CA ASP A 328 -13.41 10.50 -25.59
C ASP A 328 -14.93 10.55 -25.30
N ASN A 329 -15.50 9.42 -24.90
CA ASN A 329 -16.93 9.31 -24.55
C ASN A 329 -17.25 9.71 -23.10
N SER A 330 -16.27 10.18 -22.32
CA SER A 330 -16.46 10.49 -20.90
C SER A 330 -16.35 11.99 -20.61
N ASP A 331 -16.80 12.41 -19.43
CA ASP A 331 -16.78 13.80 -18.97
C ASP A 331 -15.55 14.09 -18.09
N ALA A 332 -14.44 14.49 -18.73
CA ALA A 332 -13.20 14.83 -18.06
C ALA A 332 -13.34 15.95 -17.00
N LYS A 333 -14.32 16.87 -17.15
CA LYS A 333 -14.57 17.92 -16.16
C LYS A 333 -15.19 17.33 -14.90
N LYS A 334 -16.21 16.47 -15.05
CA LYS A 334 -16.86 15.78 -13.95
C LYS A 334 -15.88 14.87 -13.20
N GLU A 335 -15.05 14.11 -13.94
CA GLU A 335 -13.99 13.28 -13.34
C GLU A 335 -13.03 14.11 -12.50
N LYS A 336 -12.57 15.26 -13.00
CA LYS A 336 -11.66 16.16 -12.29
C LYS A 336 -12.30 16.75 -11.02
N GLU A 337 -13.55 17.16 -11.08
CA GLU A 337 -14.29 17.65 -9.89
C GLU A 337 -14.45 16.56 -8.84
N ALA A 338 -14.72 15.33 -9.26
CA ALA A 338 -14.79 14.18 -8.38
C ALA A 338 -13.40 13.83 -7.78
N ALA A 339 -12.32 13.93 -8.58
CA ALA A 339 -10.96 13.69 -8.13
C ALA A 339 -10.54 14.60 -6.97
N VAL A 340 -10.91 15.90 -7.03
CA VAL A 340 -10.67 16.85 -5.92
C VAL A 340 -11.34 16.36 -4.64
N LYS A 341 -12.60 15.91 -4.71
CA LYS A 341 -13.32 15.39 -3.54
C LYS A 341 -12.66 14.13 -2.97
N VAL A 342 -12.16 13.23 -3.83
CA VAL A 342 -11.43 12.02 -3.41
C VAL A 342 -10.16 12.42 -2.67
N LEU A 343 -9.36 13.32 -3.21
CA LEU A 343 -8.11 13.78 -2.59
C LEU A 343 -8.36 14.50 -1.25
N ASP A 344 -9.40 15.34 -1.15
CA ASP A 344 -9.78 16.03 0.09
C ASP A 344 -10.27 15.04 1.19
N THR A 345 -10.88 13.94 0.77
CA THR A 345 -11.40 12.93 1.69
C THR A 345 -10.28 12.10 2.30
N HIS A 346 -9.22 11.80 1.55
CA HIS A 346 -8.17 10.87 1.92
C HIS A 346 -6.88 11.59 2.32
N SER A 347 -6.42 11.36 3.54
CA SER A 347 -5.13 11.87 4.00
C SER A 347 -4.50 10.98 5.07
N TRP A 348 -3.19 10.91 5.09
CA TRP A 348 -2.44 10.19 6.12
C TRP A 348 -2.74 10.72 7.52
N ARG A 349 -2.99 12.03 7.65
CA ARG A 349 -3.37 12.65 8.91
C ARG A 349 -4.70 12.10 9.45
N LYS A 350 -5.72 11.96 8.60
CA LYS A 350 -7.01 11.36 9.02
C LYS A 350 -6.84 9.91 9.44
N SER A 351 -6.01 9.16 8.72
CA SER A 351 -5.77 7.75 9.02
C SER A 351 -4.99 7.57 10.33
N ALA A 352 -3.96 8.38 10.57
CA ALA A 352 -3.21 8.38 11.82
C ALA A 352 -4.07 8.83 13.02
N ALA A 353 -5.03 9.75 12.80
CA ALA A 353 -5.98 10.15 13.83
C ALA A 353 -6.84 8.97 14.31
N GLY A 354 -7.20 8.03 13.42
CA GLY A 354 -7.88 6.80 13.81
C GLY A 354 -7.05 5.94 14.78
N LEU A 355 -5.74 5.79 14.52
CA LEU A 355 -4.84 5.10 15.43
C LEU A 355 -4.68 5.85 16.77
N ALA A 356 -4.49 7.17 16.74
CA ALA A 356 -4.37 7.98 17.94
C ALA A 356 -5.62 7.90 18.81
N GLN A 357 -6.81 7.94 18.22
CA GLN A 357 -8.08 7.77 18.94
C GLN A 357 -8.22 6.39 19.60
N LEU A 358 -7.76 5.32 18.95
CA LEU A 358 -7.71 3.99 19.55
C LEU A 358 -6.78 3.98 20.76
N MET A 359 -5.57 4.55 20.62
CA MET A 359 -4.61 4.65 21.71
C MET A 359 -5.18 5.47 22.89
N ASP A 360 -5.86 6.59 22.62
CA ASP A 360 -6.50 7.44 23.64
C ASP A 360 -7.57 6.66 24.43
N ARG A 361 -8.46 5.93 23.72
CA ARG A 361 -9.50 5.12 24.36
C ARG A 361 -8.93 4.07 25.32
N TYR A 362 -7.95 3.32 24.85
CA TYR A 362 -7.32 2.30 25.69
C TYR A 362 -6.47 2.88 26.83
N ALA A 363 -5.88 4.06 26.66
CA ALA A 363 -5.18 4.74 27.73
C ALA A 363 -6.14 5.23 28.82
N ALA A 364 -7.35 5.60 28.45
CA ALA A 364 -8.44 5.98 29.36
C ALA A 364 -9.14 4.77 30.03
N GLY A 365 -8.84 3.54 29.59
CA GLY A 365 -9.49 2.33 30.11
C GLY A 365 -10.90 2.07 29.55
N ILE A 366 -11.22 2.67 28.39
CA ILE A 366 -12.50 2.59 27.70
C ILE A 366 -12.43 1.62 26.53
#